data_24585ea3076a03dcf4e232e155a19a65
#
_entry.id   24585ea3076a03dcf4e232e155a19a65
#
_cell.length_a   1.000
_cell.length_b   1.000
_cell.length_c   1.000
_cell.angle_alpha   90.00
_cell.angle_beta   90.00
_cell.angle_gamma   90.00
#
_symmetry.space_group_name_H-M   'P 1'
#
loop_
_entity.id
_entity.type
_entity.pdbx_description
1 polymer ?
#
loop_
_entity_poly.entity_id
_entity_poly.type
_entity_poly.pdbx_seq_one_letter_code
_entity_poly.pdbx_strand_id
1 'polypeptide(L)'
;MKRNDWSMKPDEFHLTVLGVLKRPDGRYLITQRKLDKEWGAGWWEVPGGGVNAGEDSRDAVIREIREETGIDVSQAAGGYAFSYKRVNPEEKNNYFVDIYKFILDFVDNDVKVQPEEVEGFKIATLEEVQAFAKEGIFLHYDSMKEVFD
;
A
#
# COMPACT_ATOMS: atom_id res chain seq x y z
N MET A 1 -16.12 8.91 13.84
CA MET A 1 -16.63 7.86 12.94
C MET A 1 -16.20 6.50 13.46
N LYS A 2 -17.10 5.55 13.48
CA LYS A 2 -16.74 4.19 13.87
C LYS A 2 -15.83 3.57 12.82
N ARG A 3 -14.88 2.75 13.26
CA ARG A 3 -13.87 2.18 12.38
C ARG A 3 -14.44 1.36 11.23
N ASN A 4 -15.55 0.67 11.47
CA ASN A 4 -16.19 -0.19 10.46
C ASN A 4 -17.37 0.47 9.75
N ASP A 5 -17.58 1.76 9.98
CA ASP A 5 -18.62 2.52 9.30
C ASP A 5 -17.98 3.33 8.20
N TRP A 6 -18.13 2.86 6.98
CA TRP A 6 -17.53 3.47 5.79
C TRP A 6 -18.48 4.37 5.03
N SER A 7 -19.73 4.52 5.51
CA SER A 7 -20.67 5.49 4.94
C SER A 7 -20.22 6.90 5.25
N MET A 8 -20.21 7.75 4.25
CA MET A 8 -19.82 9.15 4.45
C MET A 8 -20.59 10.04 3.49
N LYS A 9 -20.64 11.32 3.83
CA LYS A 9 -21.26 12.34 3.00
C LYS A 9 -20.40 12.58 1.75
N PRO A 10 -20.96 13.12 0.67
CA PRO A 10 -20.20 13.35 -0.57
C PRO A 10 -18.96 14.21 -0.42
N ASP A 11 -18.91 15.07 0.59
CA ASP A 11 -17.77 15.96 0.86
C ASP A 11 -16.80 15.42 1.92
N GLU A 12 -17.03 14.23 2.43
CA GLU A 12 -16.16 13.59 3.41
C GLU A 12 -15.22 12.60 2.71
N PHE A 13 -13.99 12.50 3.22
CA PHE A 13 -12.98 11.62 2.64
C PHE A 13 -12.21 10.88 3.74
N HIS A 14 -11.91 9.61 3.50
CA HIS A 14 -10.93 8.86 4.27
C HIS A 14 -9.55 9.22 3.76
N LEU A 15 -8.61 9.34 4.67
CA LEU A 15 -7.20 9.46 4.29
C LEU A 15 -6.53 8.10 4.45
N THR A 16 -5.96 7.61 3.36
CA THR A 16 -5.21 6.37 3.34
C THR A 16 -3.81 6.60 2.81
N VAL A 17 -2.92 5.66 3.06
CA VAL A 17 -1.53 5.73 2.61
C VAL A 17 -1.15 4.44 1.93
N LEU A 18 -0.27 4.53 0.93
CA LEU A 18 0.39 3.38 0.32
C LEU A 18 1.89 3.65 0.34
N GLY A 19 2.67 2.62 0.67
CA GLY A 19 4.12 2.74 0.77
C GLY A 19 4.83 1.81 -0.18
N VAL A 20 5.65 2.38 -1.05
CA VAL A 20 6.44 1.62 -2.01
C VAL A 20 7.87 1.54 -1.49
N LEU A 21 8.38 0.31 -1.32
CA LEU A 21 9.76 0.08 -0.91
C LEU A 21 10.55 -0.38 -2.12
N LYS A 22 11.52 0.43 -2.52
CA LYS A 22 12.39 0.13 -3.64
C LYS A 22 13.80 -0.16 -3.13
N ARG A 23 14.38 -1.28 -3.58
CA ARG A 23 15.77 -1.60 -3.29
C ARG A 23 16.69 -0.84 -4.24
N PRO A 24 17.96 -0.65 -3.88
CA PRO A 24 18.93 -0.03 -4.79
C PRO A 24 19.09 -0.77 -6.11
N ASP A 25 18.80 -2.09 -6.15
CA ASP A 25 18.86 -2.88 -7.39
C ASP A 25 17.60 -2.72 -8.27
N GLY A 26 16.66 -1.88 -7.86
CA GLY A 26 15.45 -1.58 -8.64
C GLY A 26 14.25 -2.48 -8.36
N ARG A 27 14.36 -3.40 -7.41
CA ARG A 27 13.24 -4.29 -7.06
C ARG A 27 12.36 -3.67 -5.99
N TYR A 28 11.12 -4.12 -5.97
CA TYR A 28 10.06 -3.58 -5.08
C TYR A 28 9.52 -4.66 -4.17
N LEU A 29 9.21 -4.30 -2.92
CA LEU A 29 8.52 -5.21 -2.01
C LEU A 29 7.02 -5.11 -2.23
N ILE A 30 6.41 -6.22 -2.63
CA ILE A 30 4.95 -6.31 -2.78
C ILE A 30 4.43 -7.43 -1.90
N THR A 31 3.17 -7.29 -1.48
CA THR A 31 2.51 -8.26 -0.62
C THR A 31 1.29 -8.84 -1.32
N GLN A 32 0.92 -10.07 -0.95
CA GLN A 32 -0.20 -10.77 -1.53
C GLN A 32 -1.34 -10.83 -0.51
N ARG A 33 -2.54 -10.42 -0.94
CA ARG A 33 -3.73 -10.49 -0.09
C ARG A 33 -4.08 -11.93 0.21
N LYS A 34 -4.63 -12.16 1.40
CA LYS A 34 -5.07 -13.48 1.83
C LYS A 34 -6.05 -14.09 0.82
N LEU A 35 -5.98 -15.41 0.66
CA LEU A 35 -6.83 -16.13 -0.28
C LEU A 35 -8.29 -16.20 0.19
N ASP A 36 -8.55 -15.95 1.46
CA ASP A 36 -9.90 -15.98 2.05
C ASP A 36 -10.60 -14.61 2.05
N LYS A 37 -10.01 -13.60 1.42
CA LYS A 37 -10.67 -12.29 1.30
C LYS A 37 -11.85 -12.38 0.34
N GLU A 38 -12.93 -11.66 0.65
CA GLU A 38 -14.11 -11.59 -0.21
C GLU A 38 -13.82 -10.86 -1.51
N TRP A 39 -12.85 -9.94 -1.47
CA TRP A 39 -12.49 -9.13 -2.61
C TRP A 39 -10.98 -9.13 -2.80
N GLY A 40 -10.55 -9.33 -4.05
CA GLY A 40 -9.13 -9.29 -4.39
C GLY A 40 -8.32 -10.41 -3.77
N ALA A 41 -8.94 -11.57 -3.49
CA ALA A 41 -8.23 -12.71 -2.90
C ALA A 41 -7.03 -13.10 -3.77
N GLY A 42 -5.84 -13.16 -3.15
CA GLY A 42 -4.62 -13.53 -3.84
C GLY A 42 -4.01 -12.44 -4.73
N TRP A 43 -4.62 -11.26 -4.79
CA TRP A 43 -4.08 -10.15 -5.58
C TRP A 43 -2.86 -9.55 -4.88
N TRP A 44 -2.03 -8.90 -5.66
CA TRP A 44 -0.81 -8.26 -5.17
C TRP A 44 -1.03 -6.77 -4.94
N GLU A 45 -0.30 -6.21 -4.00
CA GLU A 45 -0.41 -4.79 -3.64
C GLU A 45 0.85 -4.31 -2.94
N VAL A 46 0.95 -3.01 -2.73
CA VAL A 46 1.98 -2.46 -1.84
C VAL A 46 1.37 -2.28 -0.44
N PRO A 47 2.20 -2.28 0.62
CA PRO A 47 1.70 -2.05 1.98
C PRO A 47 0.98 -0.72 2.12
N GLY A 48 -0.05 -0.69 2.95
CA GLY A 48 -0.76 0.55 3.22
C GLY A 48 -1.99 0.34 4.09
N GLY A 49 -2.69 1.42 4.34
CA GLY A 49 -3.91 1.39 5.15
C GLY A 49 -4.37 2.78 5.55
N GLY A 50 -5.30 2.83 6.49
CA GLY A 50 -5.88 4.07 6.95
C GLY A 50 -4.99 4.85 7.92
N VAL A 51 -5.12 6.17 7.87
CA VAL A 51 -4.45 7.06 8.83
C VAL A 51 -5.32 7.11 10.09
N ASN A 52 -4.70 6.85 11.24
CA ASN A 52 -5.40 6.90 12.53
C ASN A 52 -5.47 8.34 13.05
N ALA A 53 -6.44 8.58 13.93
CA ALA A 53 -6.54 9.88 14.61
C ALA A 53 -5.23 10.17 15.35
N GLY A 54 -4.72 11.39 15.19
CA GLY A 54 -3.48 11.82 15.84
C GLY A 54 -2.20 11.48 15.06
N GLU A 55 -2.32 10.72 13.95
CA GLU A 55 -1.19 10.46 13.06
C GLU A 55 -1.22 11.42 11.87
N ASP A 56 -0.04 11.79 11.37
CA ASP A 56 0.03 12.34 10.02
C ASP A 56 0.21 11.19 9.02
N SER A 57 0.19 11.47 7.73
CA SER A 57 0.27 10.41 6.72
C SER A 57 1.62 9.70 6.73
N ARG A 58 2.71 10.42 7.04
CA ARG A 58 4.03 9.78 7.15
C ARG A 58 4.09 8.79 8.31
N ASP A 59 3.56 9.17 9.48
CA ASP A 59 3.49 8.26 10.64
C ASP A 59 2.69 7.01 10.27
N ALA A 60 1.57 7.20 9.57
CA ALA A 60 0.69 6.10 9.19
C ALA A 60 1.38 5.13 8.23
N VAL A 61 2.08 5.63 7.20
CA VAL A 61 2.72 4.75 6.24
C VAL A 61 3.88 3.99 6.87
N ILE A 62 4.63 4.63 7.77
CA ILE A 62 5.72 3.96 8.50
C ILE A 62 5.14 2.83 9.36
N ARG A 63 4.05 3.09 10.06
CA ARG A 63 3.37 2.10 10.90
C ARG A 63 2.82 0.93 10.05
N GLU A 64 2.12 1.24 8.96
CA GLU A 64 1.53 0.20 8.11
C GLU A 64 2.59 -0.70 7.47
N ILE A 65 3.70 -0.13 7.00
CA ILE A 65 4.80 -0.91 6.44
C ILE A 65 5.39 -1.84 7.51
N ARG A 66 5.59 -1.32 8.72
CA ARG A 66 6.13 -2.13 9.81
C ARG A 66 5.17 -3.25 10.21
N GLU A 67 3.88 -2.96 10.32
CA GLU A 67 2.89 -3.98 10.71
C GLU A 67 2.78 -5.07 9.65
N GLU A 68 2.78 -4.71 8.38
CA GLU A 68 2.54 -5.67 7.30
C GLU A 68 3.81 -6.41 6.87
N THR A 69 4.98 -5.78 6.97
CA THR A 69 6.23 -6.35 6.43
C THR A 69 7.35 -6.49 7.45
N GLY A 70 7.21 -5.89 8.62
CA GLY A 70 8.26 -5.89 9.65
C GLY A 70 9.40 -4.91 9.39
N ILE A 71 9.37 -4.18 8.29
CA ILE A 71 10.47 -3.28 7.92
C ILE A 71 10.21 -1.87 8.47
N ASP A 72 11.23 -1.29 9.10
CA ASP A 72 11.18 0.09 9.59
C ASP A 72 11.80 1.01 8.56
N VAL A 73 10.98 1.89 7.98
CA VAL A 73 11.41 2.83 6.95
C VAL A 73 11.61 4.25 7.50
N SER A 74 11.56 4.42 8.83
CA SER A 74 11.63 5.75 9.43
C SER A 74 12.92 6.50 9.10
N GLN A 75 14.01 5.80 8.82
CA GLN A 75 15.31 6.38 8.46
C GLN A 75 15.66 6.18 6.99
N ALA A 76 14.74 5.65 6.19
CA ALA A 76 15.02 5.38 4.78
C ALA A 76 15.04 6.67 3.96
N ALA A 77 15.78 6.63 2.85
CA ALA A 77 15.74 7.70 1.85
C ALA A 77 14.37 7.74 1.16
N GLY A 78 14.04 8.87 0.57
CA GLY A 78 12.75 9.06 -0.08
C GLY A 78 11.71 9.63 0.86
N GLY A 79 10.44 9.41 0.55
CA GLY A 79 9.32 9.91 1.32
C GLY A 79 8.11 10.13 0.43
N TYR A 80 7.37 11.18 0.72
CA TYR A 80 6.14 11.51 -0.02
C TYR A 80 6.41 11.67 -1.52
N ALA A 81 5.61 11.00 -2.32
CA ALA A 81 5.72 11.07 -3.79
C ALA A 81 4.58 11.90 -4.40
N PHE A 82 3.35 11.44 -4.26
CA PHE A 82 2.19 12.18 -4.76
C PHE A 82 0.91 11.63 -4.12
N SER A 83 -0.21 12.32 -4.38
CA SER A 83 -1.52 11.89 -3.88
C SER A 83 -2.50 11.77 -5.03
N TYR A 84 -3.51 10.92 -4.83
CA TYR A 84 -4.64 10.90 -5.73
C TYR A 84 -5.94 10.84 -4.92
N LYS A 85 -7.03 11.18 -5.59
CA LYS A 85 -8.35 11.19 -4.98
C LYS A 85 -9.21 10.15 -5.69
N ARG A 86 -9.90 9.32 -4.91
CA ARG A 86 -10.84 8.34 -5.42
C ARG A 86 -12.22 8.65 -4.88
N VAL A 87 -13.18 8.85 -5.77
CA VAL A 87 -14.55 9.17 -5.41
C VAL A 87 -15.45 8.04 -5.87
N ASN A 88 -16.20 7.45 -4.95
CA ASN A 88 -17.14 6.38 -5.19
C ASN A 88 -18.51 6.77 -4.63
N PRO A 89 -19.26 7.65 -5.33
CA PRO A 89 -20.56 8.14 -4.83
C PRO A 89 -21.56 7.03 -4.56
N GLU A 90 -21.57 5.99 -5.41
CA GLU A 90 -22.51 4.88 -5.27
C GLU A 90 -22.26 4.06 -4.02
N GLU A 91 -20.99 3.92 -3.62
CA GLU A 91 -20.59 3.20 -2.41
C GLU A 91 -20.47 4.13 -1.22
N LYS A 92 -20.65 5.44 -1.42
CA LYS A 92 -20.45 6.47 -0.39
C LYS A 92 -19.09 6.37 0.26
N ASN A 93 -18.06 6.17 -0.57
CA ASN A 93 -16.71 5.84 -0.13
C ASN A 93 -15.72 6.70 -0.90
N ASN A 94 -15.19 7.71 -0.23
CA ASN A 94 -14.27 8.68 -0.85
C ASN A 94 -12.93 8.60 -0.14
N TYR A 95 -11.86 8.60 -0.93
CA TYR A 95 -10.50 8.48 -0.40
C TYR A 95 -9.58 9.56 -0.94
N PHE A 96 -8.74 10.09 -0.06
CA PHE A 96 -7.45 10.66 -0.46
C PHE A 96 -6.41 9.60 -0.17
N VAL A 97 -5.53 9.36 -1.13
CA VAL A 97 -4.46 8.37 -0.99
C VAL A 97 -3.12 9.07 -1.17
N ASP A 98 -2.32 9.06 -0.11
CA ASP A 98 -0.95 9.56 -0.15
C ASP A 98 -0.01 8.42 -0.48
N ILE A 99 0.80 8.58 -1.52
CA ILE A 99 1.78 7.58 -1.95
C ILE A 99 3.15 8.01 -1.45
N TYR A 100 3.83 7.10 -0.77
CA TYR A 100 5.22 7.27 -0.31
C TYR A 100 6.11 6.27 -1.03
N LYS A 101 7.33 6.70 -1.34
CA LYS A 101 8.33 5.83 -1.94
C LYS A 101 9.60 5.92 -1.11
N PHE A 102 9.98 4.81 -0.52
CA PHE A 102 11.18 4.71 0.30
C PHE A 102 12.23 3.86 -0.44
N ILE A 103 13.47 4.26 -0.33
CA ILE A 103 14.59 3.55 -0.95
C ILE A 103 15.48 3.06 0.18
N LEU A 104 15.63 1.75 0.28
CA LEU A 104 16.49 1.14 1.30
C LEU A 104 16.90 -0.25 0.84
N ASP A 105 18.03 -0.71 1.37
CA ASP A 105 18.47 -2.06 1.12
C ASP A 105 17.80 -3.00 2.12
N PHE A 106 17.28 -4.12 1.63
CA PHE A 106 16.70 -5.17 2.45
C PHE A 106 16.76 -6.49 1.69
N VAL A 107 16.69 -7.59 2.43
CA VAL A 107 16.69 -8.94 1.86
C VAL A 107 15.47 -9.71 2.37
N ASP A 108 15.21 -10.90 1.80
CA ASP A 108 14.04 -11.70 2.14
C ASP A 108 13.92 -11.93 3.65
N ASN A 109 15.03 -12.18 4.34
CA ASN A 109 15.02 -12.45 5.77
C ASN A 109 14.59 -11.26 6.63
N ASP A 110 14.63 -10.04 6.08
CA ASP A 110 14.20 -8.85 6.80
C ASP A 110 12.66 -8.73 6.81
N VAL A 111 11.97 -9.46 5.92
CA VAL A 111 10.53 -9.35 5.77
C VAL A 111 9.82 -10.33 6.69
N LYS A 112 8.94 -9.79 7.54
CA LYS A 112 8.12 -10.56 8.47
C LYS A 112 6.67 -10.15 8.23
N VAL A 113 5.99 -10.88 7.33
CA VAL A 113 4.61 -10.55 6.97
C VAL A 113 3.67 -10.85 8.14
N GLN A 114 2.55 -10.11 8.17
CA GLN A 114 1.49 -10.26 9.16
C GLN A 114 0.55 -11.36 8.67
N PRO A 115 0.59 -12.58 9.26
CA PRO A 115 -0.13 -13.73 8.68
C PRO A 115 -1.65 -13.55 8.61
N GLU A 116 -2.22 -12.73 9.50
CA GLU A 116 -3.66 -12.48 9.54
C GLU A 116 -4.13 -11.64 8.35
N GLU A 117 -3.23 -10.85 7.75
CA GLU A 117 -3.59 -9.91 6.69
C GLU A 117 -2.96 -10.24 5.35
N VAL A 118 -1.82 -10.93 5.36
CA VAL A 118 -0.97 -11.10 4.19
C VAL A 118 -0.67 -12.57 3.97
N GLU A 119 -0.94 -13.06 2.76
CA GLU A 119 -0.63 -14.45 2.37
C GLU A 119 0.87 -14.66 2.22
N GLY A 120 1.56 -13.68 1.64
CA GLY A 120 3.00 -13.75 1.42
C GLY A 120 3.53 -12.47 0.81
N PHE A 121 4.79 -12.52 0.39
CA PHE A 121 5.42 -11.36 -0.23
C PHE A 121 6.34 -11.77 -1.38
N LYS A 122 6.72 -10.79 -2.18
CA LYS A 122 7.68 -10.97 -3.27
C LYS A 122 8.53 -9.71 -3.37
N ILE A 123 9.83 -9.89 -3.61
CA ILE A 123 10.71 -8.79 -3.97
C ILE A 123 10.77 -8.82 -5.49
N ALA A 124 9.93 -8.00 -6.12
CA ALA A 124 9.58 -8.10 -7.53
C ALA A 124 10.32 -7.08 -8.38
N THR A 125 10.66 -7.48 -9.61
CA THR A 125 11.16 -6.55 -10.60
C THR A 125 10.02 -5.69 -11.12
N LEU A 126 10.35 -4.57 -11.78
CA LEU A 126 9.33 -3.73 -12.41
C LEU A 126 8.51 -4.54 -13.42
N GLU A 127 9.17 -5.39 -14.21
CA GLU A 127 8.50 -6.23 -15.20
C GLU A 127 7.49 -7.18 -14.54
N GLU A 128 7.82 -7.72 -13.38
CA GLU A 128 6.91 -8.61 -12.65
C GLU A 128 5.69 -7.83 -12.14
N VAL A 129 5.91 -6.62 -11.61
CA VAL A 129 4.80 -5.76 -11.17
C VAL A 129 3.87 -5.45 -12.36
N GLN A 130 4.45 -5.08 -13.50
CA GLN A 130 3.70 -4.78 -14.71
C GLN A 130 2.93 -5.99 -15.22
N ALA A 131 3.51 -7.19 -15.11
CA ALA A 131 2.85 -8.43 -15.53
C ALA A 131 1.61 -8.70 -14.67
N PHE A 132 1.71 -8.54 -13.35
CA PHE A 132 0.56 -8.68 -12.46
C PHE A 132 -0.53 -7.64 -12.77
N ALA A 133 -0.11 -6.41 -13.06
CA ALA A 133 -1.05 -5.34 -13.42
C ALA A 133 -1.79 -5.68 -14.72
N LYS A 134 -1.08 -6.22 -15.70
CA LYS A 134 -1.66 -6.61 -16.99
C LYS A 134 -2.67 -7.74 -16.82
N GLU A 135 -2.43 -8.65 -15.88
CA GLU A 135 -3.35 -9.73 -15.54
C GLU A 135 -4.56 -9.22 -14.74
N GLY A 136 -4.54 -7.97 -14.28
CA GLY A 136 -5.62 -7.39 -13.48
C GLY A 136 -5.61 -7.81 -12.03
N ILE A 137 -4.46 -8.23 -11.51
CA ILE A 137 -4.30 -8.71 -10.13
C ILE A 137 -3.32 -7.89 -9.32
N PHE A 138 -3.03 -6.64 -9.73
CA PHE A 138 -2.26 -5.71 -8.92
C PHE A 138 -3.13 -4.51 -8.58
N LEU A 139 -3.41 -4.36 -7.28
CA LEU A 139 -4.36 -3.36 -6.81
C LEU A 139 -3.83 -1.93 -6.99
N HIS A 140 -4.71 -1.05 -7.45
CA HIS A 140 -4.47 0.39 -7.58
C HIS A 140 -3.37 0.78 -8.57
N TYR A 141 -2.94 -0.15 -9.43
CA TYR A 141 -1.80 0.09 -10.30
C TYR A 141 -1.97 1.34 -11.16
N ASP A 142 -3.12 1.49 -11.82
CA ASP A 142 -3.34 2.63 -12.72
C ASP A 142 -3.28 3.98 -12.01
N SER A 143 -3.67 4.01 -10.73
CA SER A 143 -3.64 5.24 -9.95
C SER A 143 -2.26 5.59 -9.42
N MET A 144 -1.37 4.61 -9.35
CA MET A 144 -0.06 4.80 -8.70
C MET A 144 1.14 4.45 -9.57
N LYS A 145 0.92 4.09 -10.83
CA LYS A 145 1.98 3.54 -11.69
C LYS A 145 3.21 4.44 -11.84
N GLU A 146 3.04 5.75 -11.70
CA GLU A 146 4.16 6.70 -11.80
C GLU A 146 5.20 6.52 -10.68
N VAL A 147 4.82 5.86 -9.58
CA VAL A 147 5.76 5.60 -8.47
C VAL A 147 6.75 4.47 -8.86
N PHE A 148 6.36 3.60 -9.78
CA PHE A 148 7.22 2.54 -10.28
C PHE A 148 8.00 3.07 -11.48
N ASP A 149 9.29 3.14 -11.37
CA ASP A 149 10.18 3.63 -12.42
C ASP A 149 11.23 2.60 -12.83
#